data_227fb5c7190d093a6dc8273e16b468db
#
_entry.id   227fb5c7190d093a6dc8273e16b468db
#
_cell.length_a   1.000
_cell.length_b   1.000
_cell.length_c   1.000
_cell.angle_alpha   90.00
_cell.angle_beta   90.00
_cell.angle_gamma   90.00
#
_symmetry.space_group_name_H-M   'P 1'
#
loop_
_entity.id
_entity.type
_entity.pdbx_description
1 polymer ?
#
loop_
_entity_poly.entity_id
_entity_poly.type
_entity_poly.pdbx_seq_one_letter_code
_entity_poly.pdbx_strand_id
1 'polypeptide(L)'
;MKRKSRLNLHGREGLFMVTSLLLAVVIWLLSNLSRDYPGVLNIPVSAECSLQGRSNVSSDMAIASARCRASGYRLLREDTRRTGRSVRVRFDRADMRHASGDRFYVLGSALNSHLQTVFGDGVVVEEIITDTLFFTFVAEDHKKVPVRFSGDFTYRSQYMASGSLKLLPDSVTVYGEQARLDLVDHVSTASLLLDDVHDSQRGTLRLRRIKGIRLSEEEITYELPVSRYVEMRSDLPVTVQGAPAGRHLQVFPSKATVILHCTFPVARNPFDSFELDIDYKDFASSLSGRCVARPRQLPRGVLDYRVEPAVFDCIETD
;
A
#
# COMPACT_ATOMS: atom_id res chain seq x y z
N MET A 1 25.10 -38.94 -80.42
CA MET A 1 24.57 -37.58 -80.57
C MET A 1 23.65 -37.30 -79.37
N LYS A 2 24.10 -36.45 -78.43
CA LYS A 2 23.44 -36.12 -77.17
C LYS A 2 22.49 -34.93 -77.38
N ARG A 3 21.20 -35.14 -77.25
CA ARG A 3 20.18 -34.12 -77.20
C ARG A 3 20.04 -33.72 -75.70
N LYS A 4 20.81 -32.73 -75.22
CA LYS A 4 20.73 -32.19 -73.91
C LYS A 4 19.57 -31.20 -73.83
N SER A 5 18.69 -31.49 -72.93
CA SER A 5 17.59 -30.81 -72.33
C SER A 5 17.62 -29.24 -72.30
N ARG A 6 16.78 -28.63 -73.16
CA ARG A 6 16.43 -27.20 -73.13
C ARG A 6 15.24 -26.92 -72.17
N LEU A 7 14.89 -27.87 -71.30
CA LEU A 7 13.67 -27.79 -70.47
C LEU A 7 13.83 -27.04 -69.10
N ASN A 8 15.07 -26.71 -68.72
CA ASN A 8 15.29 -26.10 -67.40
C ASN A 8 15.41 -24.56 -67.40
N LEU A 9 15.54 -23.88 -68.52
CA LEU A 9 15.63 -22.42 -68.57
C LEU A 9 14.24 -21.76 -68.42
N HIS A 10 13.23 -22.31 -69.11
CA HIS A 10 11.88 -21.74 -69.06
C HIS A 10 11.24 -21.77 -67.61
N GLY A 11 11.55 -22.79 -66.83
CA GLY A 11 11.09 -22.90 -65.44
C GLY A 11 11.71 -21.87 -64.52
N ARG A 12 12.99 -21.56 -64.71
CA ARG A 12 13.69 -20.55 -63.89
C ARG A 12 13.28 -19.11 -64.25
N GLU A 13 13.13 -18.84 -65.58
CA GLU A 13 12.62 -17.51 -65.99
C GLU A 13 11.18 -17.28 -65.53
N GLY A 14 10.32 -18.29 -65.61
CA GLY A 14 8.98 -18.25 -65.09
C GLY A 14 8.94 -18.01 -63.56
N LEU A 15 9.84 -18.69 -62.86
CA LEU A 15 9.97 -18.48 -61.40
C LEU A 15 10.40 -17.03 -61.06
N PHE A 16 11.38 -16.48 -61.79
CA PHE A 16 11.81 -15.09 -61.60
C PHE A 16 10.72 -14.10 -61.97
N MET A 17 9.90 -14.32 -62.99
CA MET A 17 8.75 -13.48 -63.30
C MET A 17 7.69 -13.51 -62.19
N VAL A 18 7.35 -14.69 -61.64
CA VAL A 18 6.39 -14.83 -60.56
C VAL A 18 6.92 -14.17 -59.30
N THR A 19 8.18 -14.35 -58.92
CA THR A 19 8.78 -13.74 -57.75
C THR A 19 8.87 -12.22 -57.89
N SER A 20 9.22 -11.69 -59.07
CA SER A 20 9.27 -10.23 -59.31
C SER A 20 7.87 -9.61 -59.29
N LEU A 21 6.86 -10.29 -59.83
CA LEU A 21 5.46 -9.85 -59.76
C LEU A 21 4.96 -9.83 -58.33
N LEU A 22 5.23 -10.88 -57.55
CA LEU A 22 4.86 -10.99 -56.16
C LEU A 22 5.52 -9.86 -55.32
N LEU A 23 6.81 -9.60 -55.54
CA LEU A 23 7.52 -8.52 -54.91
C LEU A 23 6.93 -7.15 -55.25
N ALA A 24 6.59 -6.93 -56.55
CA ALA A 24 5.95 -5.69 -56.98
C ALA A 24 4.58 -5.49 -56.33
N VAL A 25 3.77 -6.54 -56.19
CA VAL A 25 2.48 -6.50 -55.48
C VAL A 25 2.67 -6.20 -54.00
N VAL A 26 3.68 -6.81 -53.37
CA VAL A 26 3.98 -6.54 -51.94
C VAL A 26 4.41 -5.07 -51.73
N ILE A 27 5.30 -4.54 -52.58
CA ILE A 27 5.76 -3.16 -52.52
C ILE A 27 4.57 -2.20 -52.76
N TRP A 28 3.75 -2.50 -53.79
CA TRP A 28 2.54 -1.71 -54.06
C TRP A 28 1.57 -1.72 -52.90
N LEU A 29 1.33 -2.89 -52.28
CA LEU A 29 0.46 -3.05 -51.12
C LEU A 29 1.00 -2.24 -49.92
N LEU A 30 2.30 -2.37 -49.61
CA LEU A 30 2.94 -1.60 -48.54
C LEU A 30 2.84 -0.09 -48.78
N SER A 31 3.13 0.35 -49.99
CA SER A 31 3.03 1.78 -50.36
C SER A 31 1.59 2.27 -50.28
N ASN A 32 0.62 1.46 -50.66
CA ASN A 32 -0.80 1.84 -50.57
C ASN A 32 -1.28 1.86 -49.14
N LEU A 33 -0.94 0.85 -48.32
CA LEU A 33 -1.30 0.82 -46.88
C LEU A 33 -0.60 1.93 -46.05
N SER A 34 0.49 2.51 -46.56
CA SER A 34 1.17 3.64 -45.89
C SER A 34 0.49 4.98 -46.12
N ARG A 35 -0.49 5.07 -47.05
CA ARG A 35 -1.25 6.29 -47.29
C ARG A 35 -2.32 6.47 -46.23
N ASP A 36 -2.67 7.73 -45.95
CA ASP A 36 -3.73 8.06 -45.00
C ASP A 36 -5.11 7.96 -45.66
N TYR A 37 -5.97 7.22 -45.03
CA TYR A 37 -7.36 7.03 -45.44
C TYR A 37 -8.31 7.58 -44.38
N PRO A 38 -9.39 8.22 -44.80
CA PRO A 38 -10.47 8.55 -43.86
C PRO A 38 -11.18 7.26 -43.42
N GLY A 39 -11.47 7.17 -42.14
CA GLY A 39 -12.19 6.02 -41.56
C GLY A 39 -12.89 6.40 -40.26
N VAL A 40 -13.69 5.48 -39.77
CA VAL A 40 -14.32 5.58 -38.44
C VAL A 40 -13.68 4.53 -37.56
N LEU A 41 -13.09 4.97 -36.45
CA LEU A 41 -12.58 4.08 -35.40
C LEU A 41 -13.56 3.99 -34.24
N ASN A 42 -13.80 2.76 -33.78
CA ASN A 42 -14.65 2.45 -32.64
C ASN A 42 -13.79 1.77 -31.59
N ILE A 43 -13.44 2.48 -30.55
CA ILE A 43 -12.56 2.00 -29.49
C ILE A 43 -13.36 1.75 -28.22
N PRO A 44 -13.33 0.51 -27.65
CA PRO A 44 -13.90 0.25 -26.35
C PRO A 44 -13.08 0.94 -25.24
N VAL A 45 -13.74 1.77 -24.46
CA VAL A 45 -13.13 2.57 -23.39
C VAL A 45 -13.72 2.15 -22.07
N SER A 46 -12.88 1.94 -21.05
CA SER A 46 -13.25 1.83 -19.65
C SER A 46 -12.83 3.09 -18.91
N ALA A 47 -13.71 3.63 -18.08
CA ALA A 47 -13.43 4.85 -17.34
C ALA A 47 -12.73 4.53 -16.00
N GLU A 48 -11.73 5.34 -15.67
CA GLU A 48 -11.15 5.42 -14.35
C GLU A 48 -11.44 6.81 -13.77
N CYS A 49 -12.13 6.87 -12.61
CA CYS A 49 -12.45 8.11 -11.94
C CYS A 49 -12.52 7.89 -10.42
N SER A 50 -12.01 8.83 -9.63
CA SER A 50 -12.10 8.77 -8.16
C SER A 50 -13.45 9.33 -7.70
N LEU A 51 -14.45 8.46 -7.60
CA LEU A 51 -15.77 8.77 -7.08
C LEU A 51 -15.89 8.30 -5.63
N GLN A 52 -16.43 9.18 -4.77
CA GLN A 52 -16.58 8.87 -3.35
C GLN A 52 -17.63 7.76 -3.14
N GLY A 53 -17.24 6.70 -2.41
CA GLY A 53 -18.13 5.56 -2.12
C GLY A 53 -18.41 4.65 -3.32
N ARG A 54 -17.58 4.69 -4.36
CA ARG A 54 -17.74 3.88 -5.58
C ARG A 54 -16.43 3.31 -6.06
N SER A 55 -16.49 2.29 -6.91
CA SER A 55 -15.31 1.72 -7.56
C SER A 55 -14.59 2.79 -8.38
N ASN A 56 -13.26 2.73 -8.42
CA ASN A 56 -12.48 3.69 -9.21
C ASN A 56 -12.49 3.38 -10.72
N VAL A 57 -12.91 2.19 -11.10
CA VAL A 57 -12.94 1.72 -12.50
C VAL A 57 -14.35 1.29 -12.84
N SER A 58 -14.82 1.68 -14.01
CA SER A 58 -16.14 1.25 -14.50
C SER A 58 -16.20 -0.27 -14.67
N SER A 59 -17.35 -0.86 -14.34
CA SER A 59 -17.61 -2.28 -14.51
C SER A 59 -17.92 -2.65 -15.97
N ASP A 60 -18.33 -1.67 -16.75
CA ASP A 60 -18.67 -1.77 -18.16
C ASP A 60 -17.75 -0.94 -19.05
N MET A 61 -17.92 -1.07 -20.34
CA MET A 61 -17.17 -0.37 -21.37
C MET A 61 -18.12 0.39 -22.28
N ALA A 62 -17.75 1.63 -22.61
CA ALA A 62 -18.42 2.42 -23.62
C ALA A 62 -17.62 2.43 -24.91
N ILE A 63 -18.28 2.60 -26.06
CA ILE A 63 -17.62 2.68 -27.37
C ILE A 63 -17.43 4.15 -27.72
N ALA A 64 -16.16 4.58 -27.80
CA ALA A 64 -15.79 5.88 -28.34
C ALA A 64 -15.63 5.76 -29.86
N SER A 65 -16.47 6.47 -30.60
CA SER A 65 -16.45 6.50 -32.07
C SER A 65 -15.99 7.86 -32.57
N ALA A 66 -15.01 7.87 -33.46
CA ALA A 66 -14.51 9.10 -34.07
C ALA A 66 -14.22 8.91 -35.55
N ARG A 67 -14.47 9.97 -36.33
CA ARG A 67 -13.98 10.11 -37.70
C ARG A 67 -12.52 10.53 -37.67
N CYS A 68 -11.67 9.79 -38.32
CA CYS A 68 -10.23 10.01 -38.28
C CYS A 68 -9.57 9.74 -39.62
N ARG A 69 -8.32 10.27 -39.77
CA ARG A 69 -7.38 9.88 -40.80
C ARG A 69 -6.27 9.07 -40.17
N ALA A 70 -6.03 7.91 -40.72
CA ALA A 70 -4.95 7.04 -40.31
C ALA A 70 -4.43 6.22 -41.49
N SER A 71 -3.24 5.71 -41.36
CA SER A 71 -2.67 4.81 -42.39
C SER A 71 -3.54 3.54 -42.56
N GLY A 72 -3.66 3.07 -43.80
CA GLY A 72 -4.48 1.88 -44.10
C GLY A 72 -4.09 0.67 -43.25
N TYR A 73 -2.81 0.52 -42.90
CA TYR A 73 -2.32 -0.52 -42.01
C TYR A 73 -2.95 -0.40 -40.59
N ARG A 74 -3.09 0.81 -40.08
CA ARG A 74 -3.71 1.05 -38.75
C ARG A 74 -5.20 0.74 -38.75
N LEU A 75 -5.90 1.20 -39.78
CA LEU A 75 -7.35 0.94 -39.89
C LEU A 75 -7.63 -0.58 -39.93
N LEU A 76 -6.83 -1.35 -40.70
CA LEU A 76 -6.94 -2.80 -40.75
C LEU A 76 -6.59 -3.47 -39.42
N ARG A 77 -5.58 -2.97 -38.71
CA ARG A 77 -5.12 -3.53 -37.43
C ARG A 77 -6.14 -3.30 -36.31
N GLU A 78 -6.77 -2.12 -36.27
CA GLU A 78 -7.80 -1.82 -35.26
C GLU A 78 -9.10 -2.58 -35.51
N ASP A 79 -9.46 -2.80 -36.75
CA ASP A 79 -10.60 -3.65 -37.11
C ASP A 79 -10.40 -5.12 -36.68
N THR A 80 -9.14 -5.60 -36.72
CA THR A 80 -8.77 -6.96 -36.30
C THR A 80 -8.64 -7.09 -34.77
N ARG A 81 -8.39 -5.99 -34.03
CA ARG A 81 -8.26 -5.96 -32.58
C ARG A 81 -9.58 -5.83 -31.80
N ARG A 82 -10.71 -5.89 -32.47
CA ARG A 82 -12.08 -5.76 -31.90
C ARG A 82 -12.42 -6.76 -30.78
N THR A 83 -11.57 -7.74 -30.49
CA THR A 83 -11.82 -8.75 -29.48
C THR A 83 -11.09 -8.43 -28.18
N GLY A 84 -11.73 -7.69 -27.25
CA GLY A 84 -11.52 -7.87 -25.83
C GLY A 84 -10.55 -6.94 -25.08
N ARG A 85 -9.93 -5.95 -25.71
CA ARG A 85 -9.02 -5.05 -24.99
C ARG A 85 -9.55 -3.61 -24.98
N SER A 86 -10.10 -3.18 -23.82
CA SER A 86 -10.52 -1.79 -23.62
C SER A 86 -9.31 -0.90 -23.31
N VAL A 87 -9.41 0.35 -23.75
CA VAL A 87 -8.49 1.41 -23.35
C VAL A 87 -9.00 2.02 -22.05
N ARG A 88 -8.17 2.04 -21.02
CA ARG A 88 -8.50 2.69 -19.76
C ARG A 88 -8.19 4.17 -19.86
N VAL A 89 -9.19 5.00 -19.62
CA VAL A 89 -9.09 6.47 -19.65
C VAL A 89 -9.42 7.02 -18.26
N ARG A 90 -8.53 7.85 -17.75
CA ARG A 90 -8.75 8.54 -16.48
C ARG A 90 -9.43 9.87 -16.75
N PHE A 91 -10.69 9.97 -16.33
CA PHE A 91 -11.48 11.20 -16.41
C PHE A 91 -11.40 11.97 -15.10
N ASP A 92 -11.42 13.29 -15.19
CA ASP A 92 -11.56 14.13 -14.02
C ASP A 92 -12.98 14.03 -13.43
N ARG A 93 -13.07 14.20 -12.11
CA ARG A 93 -14.38 14.18 -11.43
C ARG A 93 -15.34 15.25 -11.96
N ALA A 94 -14.81 16.38 -12.44
CA ALA A 94 -15.59 17.48 -13.01
C ALA A 94 -16.30 17.10 -14.32
N ASP A 95 -15.71 16.18 -15.11
CA ASP A 95 -16.27 15.72 -16.39
C ASP A 95 -17.30 14.62 -16.21
N MET A 96 -17.27 13.94 -15.04
CA MET A 96 -18.13 12.82 -14.74
C MET A 96 -19.46 13.29 -14.13
N ARG A 97 -20.57 13.06 -14.84
CA ARG A 97 -21.92 13.46 -14.42
C ARG A 97 -22.75 12.23 -14.03
N HIS A 98 -23.52 12.35 -12.97
CA HIS A 98 -24.41 11.30 -12.52
C HIS A 98 -25.67 11.23 -13.41
N ALA A 99 -26.01 10.02 -13.88
CA ALA A 99 -27.21 9.78 -14.65
C ALA A 99 -28.34 9.20 -13.77
N SER A 100 -28.16 7.99 -13.25
CA SER A 100 -29.12 7.33 -12.35
C SER A 100 -28.46 6.13 -11.65
N GLY A 101 -28.72 5.91 -10.37
CA GLY A 101 -28.17 4.78 -9.62
C GLY A 101 -26.64 4.73 -9.67
N ASP A 102 -26.08 3.67 -10.22
CA ASP A 102 -24.63 3.47 -10.38
C ASP A 102 -24.12 3.94 -11.74
N ARG A 103 -25.00 4.53 -12.57
CA ARG A 103 -24.69 4.93 -13.93
C ARG A 103 -24.27 6.39 -13.99
N PHE A 104 -23.12 6.63 -14.60
CA PHE A 104 -22.53 7.95 -14.83
C PHE A 104 -22.30 8.14 -16.32
N TYR A 105 -22.14 9.39 -16.75
CA TYR A 105 -21.82 9.68 -18.14
C TYR A 105 -20.79 10.79 -18.25
N VAL A 106 -20.08 10.76 -19.35
CA VAL A 106 -19.11 11.77 -19.78
C VAL A 106 -19.52 12.24 -21.18
N LEU A 107 -19.46 13.54 -21.42
CA LEU A 107 -19.70 14.07 -22.76
C LEU A 107 -18.55 13.71 -23.68
N GLY A 108 -18.83 13.45 -24.96
CA GLY A 108 -17.82 13.11 -25.96
C GLY A 108 -16.73 14.17 -26.08
N SER A 109 -17.06 15.43 -25.81
CA SER A 109 -16.08 16.54 -25.79
C SER A 109 -14.94 16.35 -24.78
N ALA A 110 -15.16 15.63 -23.67
CA ALA A 110 -14.11 15.31 -22.71
C ALA A 110 -13.04 14.36 -23.27
N LEU A 111 -13.34 13.63 -24.34
CA LEU A 111 -12.36 12.80 -25.04
C LEU A 111 -11.28 13.63 -25.76
N ASN A 112 -11.51 14.94 -26.01
CA ASN A 112 -10.53 15.79 -26.68
C ASN A 112 -9.20 15.89 -25.94
N SER A 113 -9.22 15.83 -24.61
CA SER A 113 -8.01 15.78 -23.79
C SER A 113 -7.31 14.41 -23.79
N HIS A 114 -7.96 13.37 -24.30
CA HIS A 114 -7.50 11.98 -24.25
C HIS A 114 -7.35 11.32 -25.63
N LEU A 115 -7.36 12.11 -26.73
CA LEU A 115 -7.33 11.58 -28.10
C LEU A 115 -6.18 10.63 -28.36
N GLN A 116 -4.98 10.97 -27.94
CA GLN A 116 -3.79 10.12 -28.11
C GLN A 116 -3.88 8.81 -27.31
N THR A 117 -4.44 8.89 -26.09
CA THR A 117 -4.63 7.73 -25.22
C THR A 117 -5.66 6.76 -25.81
N VAL A 118 -6.76 7.29 -26.35
CA VAL A 118 -7.89 6.50 -26.89
C VAL A 118 -7.59 5.96 -28.27
N PHE A 119 -7.21 6.84 -29.22
CA PHE A 119 -7.05 6.50 -30.63
C PHE A 119 -5.60 6.17 -31.03
N GLY A 120 -4.64 6.45 -30.13
CA GLY A 120 -3.22 6.18 -30.31
C GLY A 120 -2.50 7.23 -31.15
N ASP A 121 -1.15 7.17 -31.11
CA ASP A 121 -0.30 8.10 -31.84
C ASP A 121 -0.41 7.91 -33.35
N GLY A 122 -0.43 9.02 -34.12
CA GLY A 122 -0.48 8.99 -35.59
C GLY A 122 -1.87 8.74 -36.17
N VAL A 123 -2.93 8.87 -35.36
CA VAL A 123 -4.31 9.02 -35.82
C VAL A 123 -4.70 10.47 -35.69
N VAL A 124 -5.11 11.07 -36.80
CA VAL A 124 -5.66 12.44 -36.81
C VAL A 124 -7.16 12.35 -36.67
N VAL A 125 -7.67 12.71 -35.50
CA VAL A 125 -9.11 12.75 -35.23
C VAL A 125 -9.67 14.03 -35.82
N GLU A 126 -10.63 13.90 -36.76
CA GLU A 126 -11.32 15.02 -37.38
C GLU A 126 -12.57 15.42 -36.57
N GLU A 127 -13.31 14.40 -36.09
CA GLU A 127 -14.56 14.62 -35.39
C GLU A 127 -14.86 13.46 -34.44
N ILE A 128 -15.31 13.75 -33.22
CA ILE A 128 -15.82 12.74 -32.29
C ILE A 128 -17.30 12.56 -32.57
N ILE A 129 -17.71 11.34 -32.97
CA ILE A 129 -19.08 11.01 -33.33
C ILE A 129 -19.93 10.71 -32.08
N THR A 130 -19.29 10.16 -31.04
CA THR A 130 -20.01 9.80 -29.81
C THR A 130 -20.27 11.04 -28.96
N ASP A 131 -21.55 11.38 -28.78
CA ASP A 131 -21.97 12.53 -27.96
C ASP A 131 -21.80 12.27 -26.47
N THR A 132 -22.10 11.04 -26.01
CA THR A 132 -22.14 10.69 -24.59
C THR A 132 -21.64 9.25 -24.38
N LEU A 133 -20.77 9.08 -23.41
CA LEU A 133 -20.25 7.79 -22.96
C LEU A 133 -20.84 7.47 -21.59
N PHE A 134 -21.49 6.33 -21.46
CA PHE A 134 -22.05 5.86 -20.19
C PHE A 134 -21.16 4.82 -19.55
N PHE A 135 -20.98 4.94 -18.24
CA PHE A 135 -20.17 4.04 -17.43
C PHE A 135 -20.90 3.70 -16.14
N THR A 136 -20.77 2.46 -15.69
CA THR A 136 -21.32 1.99 -14.42
C THR A 136 -20.22 1.89 -13.37
N PHE A 137 -20.36 2.63 -12.28
CA PHE A 137 -19.48 2.58 -11.12
C PHE A 137 -20.24 1.99 -9.95
N VAL A 138 -19.94 0.75 -9.62
CA VAL A 138 -20.62 0.02 -8.55
C VAL A 138 -20.35 0.69 -7.21
N ALA A 139 -21.38 0.81 -6.38
CA ALA A 139 -21.22 1.28 -5.01
C ALA A 139 -20.28 0.32 -4.23
N GLU A 140 -19.31 0.89 -3.52
CA GLU A 140 -18.43 0.16 -2.62
C GLU A 140 -18.71 0.59 -1.19
N ASP A 141 -18.96 -0.39 -0.33
CA ASP A 141 -18.97 -0.16 1.10
C ASP A 141 -17.56 0.17 1.59
N HIS A 142 -17.47 0.80 2.74
CA HIS A 142 -16.20 1.20 3.29
C HIS A 142 -16.14 0.99 4.81
N LYS A 143 -14.96 0.70 5.31
CA LYS A 143 -14.67 0.52 6.73
C LYS A 143 -13.33 1.16 7.06
N LYS A 144 -13.24 1.88 8.16
CA LYS A 144 -11.97 2.38 8.67
C LYS A 144 -11.33 1.32 9.55
N VAL A 145 -10.10 0.94 9.25
CA VAL A 145 -9.35 -0.10 9.96
C VAL A 145 -7.96 0.39 10.36
N PRO A 146 -7.43 -0.07 11.51
CA PRO A 146 -6.09 0.31 11.96
C PRO A 146 -5.01 -0.32 11.06
N VAL A 147 -3.89 0.38 10.95
CA VAL A 147 -2.68 -0.15 10.33
C VAL A 147 -1.82 -0.86 11.37
N ARG A 148 -1.36 -2.06 11.07
CA ARG A 148 -0.42 -2.83 11.89
C ARG A 148 0.93 -2.90 11.21
N PHE A 149 1.96 -2.56 11.96
CA PHE A 149 3.33 -2.73 11.52
C PHE A 149 3.68 -4.23 11.41
N SER A 150 4.41 -4.57 10.35
CA SER A 150 4.98 -5.92 10.17
C SER A 150 6.48 -5.78 9.96
N GLY A 151 7.27 -6.30 10.87
CA GLY A 151 8.73 -6.23 10.79
C GLY A 151 9.39 -6.33 12.15
N ASP A 152 10.70 -6.18 12.17
CA ASP A 152 11.51 -6.21 13.38
C ASP A 152 12.66 -5.21 13.28
N PHE A 153 13.17 -4.79 14.45
CA PHE A 153 14.28 -3.85 14.59
C PHE A 153 15.33 -4.42 15.53
N THR A 154 16.55 -4.57 15.05
CA THR A 154 17.71 -4.83 15.92
C THR A 154 18.48 -3.54 16.15
N TYR A 155 18.78 -3.25 17.41
CA TYR A 155 19.45 -2.01 17.77
C TYR A 155 20.95 -2.28 18.00
N ARG A 156 21.75 -1.28 17.65
CA ARG A 156 23.16 -1.26 18.02
C ARG A 156 23.31 -1.28 19.54
N SER A 157 24.38 -1.88 20.04
CA SER A 157 24.73 -1.85 21.47
C SER A 157 24.64 -0.42 22.04
N GLN A 158 24.02 -0.26 23.20
CA GLN A 158 23.70 1.01 23.85
C GLN A 158 22.68 1.91 23.13
N TYR A 159 21.88 1.37 22.20
CA TYR A 159 20.78 2.08 21.56
C TYR A 159 19.47 1.30 21.74
N MET A 160 18.40 2.02 21.89
CA MET A 160 17.05 1.43 21.96
C MET A 160 15.98 2.43 21.53
N ALA A 161 14.77 1.96 21.32
CA ALA A 161 13.64 2.84 21.06
C ALA A 161 13.41 3.79 22.24
N SER A 162 13.33 5.09 21.96
CA SER A 162 13.02 6.12 22.97
C SER A 162 11.53 6.49 23.01
N GLY A 163 10.72 5.77 22.24
CA GLY A 163 9.26 5.91 22.20
C GLY A 163 8.65 4.83 21.31
N SER A 164 7.31 4.81 21.25
CA SER A 164 6.58 3.87 20.41
C SER A 164 6.76 4.19 18.94
N LEU A 165 6.77 3.15 18.09
CA LEU A 165 6.68 3.29 16.64
C LEU A 165 5.38 4.02 16.28
N LYS A 166 5.48 5.11 15.54
CA LYS A 166 4.35 5.87 15.03
C LYS A 166 4.14 5.55 13.56
N LEU A 167 2.89 5.31 13.19
CA LEU A 167 2.45 5.13 11.81
C LEU A 167 1.54 6.32 11.44
N LEU A 168 1.77 6.94 10.30
CA LEU A 168 1.03 8.11 9.84
C LEU A 168 0.57 7.90 8.40
N PRO A 169 -0.74 7.74 8.15
CA PRO A 169 -1.82 7.59 9.13
C PRO A 169 -1.77 6.26 9.91
N ASP A 170 -2.34 6.23 11.13
CA ASP A 170 -2.46 5.05 11.98
C ASP A 170 -3.61 4.12 11.55
N SER A 171 -4.51 4.62 10.73
CA SER A 171 -5.68 3.92 10.21
C SER A 171 -5.97 4.35 8.78
N VAL A 172 -6.50 3.42 7.97
CA VAL A 172 -6.86 3.63 6.58
C VAL A 172 -8.29 3.19 6.31
N THR A 173 -8.91 3.80 5.30
CA THR A 173 -10.23 3.37 4.84
C THR A 173 -10.06 2.28 3.78
N VAL A 174 -10.74 1.17 3.97
CA VAL A 174 -10.82 0.06 3.03
C VAL A 174 -12.17 0.09 2.32
N TYR A 175 -12.17 -0.18 1.02
CA TYR A 175 -13.35 -0.16 0.16
C TYR A 175 -13.50 -1.52 -0.50
N GLY A 176 -14.71 -2.02 -0.59
CA GLY A 176 -14.99 -3.29 -1.25
C GLY A 176 -16.40 -3.81 -0.97
N GLU A 177 -16.61 -5.07 -1.29
CA GLU A 177 -17.85 -5.77 -0.99
C GLU A 177 -17.99 -6.00 0.53
N GLN A 178 -19.20 -5.79 1.09
CA GLN A 178 -19.45 -5.86 2.53
C GLN A 178 -18.95 -7.17 3.15
N ALA A 179 -19.25 -8.31 2.52
CA ALA A 179 -18.83 -9.62 3.00
C ALA A 179 -17.31 -9.78 3.13
N ARG A 180 -16.53 -9.04 2.33
CA ARG A 180 -15.07 -9.01 2.40
C ARG A 180 -14.56 -8.02 3.43
N LEU A 181 -15.24 -6.88 3.56
CA LEU A 181 -14.90 -5.86 4.55
C LEU A 181 -15.07 -6.38 5.97
N ASP A 182 -16.07 -7.23 6.20
CA ASP A 182 -16.33 -7.83 7.52
C ASP A 182 -15.17 -8.73 7.99
N LEU A 183 -14.41 -9.29 7.06
CA LEU A 183 -13.23 -10.12 7.35
C LEU A 183 -11.94 -9.32 7.56
N VAL A 184 -11.96 -8.00 7.32
CA VAL A 184 -10.78 -7.15 7.44
C VAL A 184 -10.82 -6.38 8.75
N ASP A 185 -10.00 -6.78 9.73
CA ASP A 185 -9.88 -6.08 11.02
C ASP A 185 -8.72 -5.09 11.05
N HIS A 186 -7.73 -5.26 10.20
CA HIS A 186 -6.56 -4.39 10.09
C HIS A 186 -5.89 -4.54 8.74
N VAL A 187 -5.05 -3.56 8.39
CA VAL A 187 -4.16 -3.63 7.22
C VAL A 187 -2.72 -3.69 7.71
N SER A 188 -1.96 -4.68 7.25
CA SER A 188 -0.55 -4.81 7.61
C SER A 188 0.34 -4.05 6.62
N THR A 189 1.47 -3.53 7.11
CA THR A 189 2.52 -2.98 6.24
C THR A 189 3.27 -4.08 5.50
N ALA A 190 4.01 -3.74 4.47
CA ALA A 190 5.08 -4.58 3.97
C ALA A 190 6.09 -4.82 5.09
N SER A 191 6.74 -5.99 5.09
CA SER A 191 7.74 -6.32 6.13
C SER A 191 8.94 -5.40 6.02
N LEU A 192 9.32 -4.79 7.14
CA LEU A 192 10.53 -3.97 7.28
C LEU A 192 11.45 -4.62 8.32
N LEU A 193 12.64 -4.95 7.90
CA LEU A 193 13.71 -5.44 8.79
C LEU A 193 14.83 -4.39 8.77
N LEU A 194 15.17 -3.84 9.94
CA LEU A 194 16.27 -2.89 10.09
C LEU A 194 17.24 -3.43 11.13
N ASP A 195 18.49 -3.61 10.71
CA ASP A 195 19.56 -4.09 11.56
C ASP A 195 20.51 -2.95 11.96
N ASP A 196 21.11 -3.06 13.15
CA ASP A 196 22.11 -2.12 13.68
C ASP A 196 21.59 -0.67 13.78
N VAL A 197 20.33 -0.52 14.19
CA VAL A 197 19.68 0.79 14.31
C VAL A 197 20.31 1.58 15.44
N HIS A 198 20.81 2.79 15.13
CA HIS A 198 21.49 3.67 16.09
C HIS A 198 21.02 5.13 16.03
N ASP A 199 20.16 5.45 15.06
CA ASP A 199 19.54 6.76 14.89
C ASP A 199 18.04 6.60 14.71
N SER A 200 17.27 7.67 15.01
CA SER A 200 15.84 7.69 14.75
C SER A 200 15.55 7.46 13.27
N GLN A 201 14.67 6.52 12.99
CA GLN A 201 14.31 6.13 11.63
C GLN A 201 12.98 6.75 11.23
N ARG A 202 12.95 7.26 10.01
CA ARG A 202 11.73 7.74 9.36
C ARG A 202 11.75 7.31 7.90
N GLY A 203 10.62 6.82 7.43
CA GLY A 203 10.52 6.39 6.03
C GLY A 203 9.09 6.11 5.63
N THR A 204 8.93 5.65 4.40
CA THR A 204 7.64 5.28 3.83
C THR A 204 7.54 3.76 3.71
N LEU A 205 6.40 3.21 4.08
CA LEU A 205 6.06 1.79 3.98
C LEU A 205 4.85 1.59 3.12
N ARG A 206 4.93 0.62 2.22
CA ARG A 206 3.76 0.17 1.46
C ARG A 206 2.84 -0.66 2.33
N LEU A 207 1.55 -0.50 2.12
CA LEU A 207 0.54 -1.35 2.72
C LEU A 207 0.39 -2.64 1.91
N ARG A 208 0.17 -3.76 2.60
CA ARG A 208 -0.07 -5.05 1.96
C ARG A 208 -1.43 -5.03 1.28
N ARG A 209 -1.45 -5.28 -0.03
CA ARG A 209 -2.69 -5.36 -0.79
C ARG A 209 -3.52 -6.58 -0.37
N ILE A 210 -4.81 -6.37 -0.18
CA ILE A 210 -5.79 -7.42 0.10
C ILE A 210 -6.61 -7.63 -1.17
N LYS A 211 -6.73 -8.90 -1.61
CA LYS A 211 -7.44 -9.23 -2.85
C LYS A 211 -8.91 -8.82 -2.77
N GLY A 212 -9.35 -7.98 -3.70
CA GLY A 212 -10.74 -7.50 -3.77
C GLY A 212 -11.07 -6.38 -2.77
N ILE A 213 -10.06 -5.80 -2.12
CA ILE A 213 -10.18 -4.63 -1.25
C ILE A 213 -9.29 -3.52 -1.83
N ARG A 214 -9.85 -2.33 -1.92
CA ARG A 214 -9.14 -1.10 -2.29
C ARG A 214 -8.81 -0.31 -1.03
N LEU A 215 -7.62 0.22 -0.94
CA LEU A 215 -7.15 1.04 0.18
C LEU A 215 -7.24 2.53 -0.19
N SER A 216 -7.54 3.39 0.79
CA SER A 216 -7.49 4.85 0.61
C SER A 216 -6.07 5.34 0.35
N GLU A 217 -5.09 4.69 1.00
CA GLU A 217 -3.67 4.97 0.87
C GLU A 217 -2.93 3.69 0.51
N GLU A 218 -1.96 3.76 -0.37
CA GLU A 218 -1.09 2.62 -0.71
C GLU A 218 0.20 2.63 0.13
N GLU A 219 0.59 3.79 0.65
CA GLU A 219 1.81 4.02 1.40
C GLU A 219 1.52 4.85 2.65
N ILE A 220 2.25 4.58 3.73
CA ILE A 220 2.20 5.31 4.98
C ILE A 220 3.61 5.69 5.42
N THR A 221 3.72 6.69 6.27
CA THR A 221 5.00 7.07 6.88
C THR A 221 5.13 6.41 8.26
N TYR A 222 6.32 5.93 8.58
CA TYR A 222 6.66 5.47 9.93
C TYR A 222 7.72 6.37 10.55
N GLU A 223 7.67 6.51 11.88
CA GLU A 223 8.66 7.19 12.70
C GLU A 223 9.00 6.30 13.89
N LEU A 224 10.26 5.88 13.98
CA LEU A 224 10.82 5.12 15.10
C LEU A 224 11.84 5.99 15.80
N PRO A 225 11.51 6.59 16.94
CA PRO A 225 12.47 7.35 17.72
C PRO A 225 13.45 6.40 18.41
N VAL A 226 14.74 6.61 18.20
CA VAL A 226 15.82 5.83 18.79
C VAL A 226 16.80 6.76 19.46
N SER A 227 17.28 6.40 20.64
CA SER A 227 18.32 7.15 21.34
C SER A 227 19.34 6.22 21.98
N ARG A 228 20.53 6.80 22.21
CA ARG A 228 21.54 6.17 23.02
C ARG A 228 21.10 6.15 24.47
N TYR A 229 21.31 5.04 25.17
CA TYR A 229 21.03 4.92 26.60
C TYR A 229 22.29 4.62 27.40
N VAL A 230 22.24 4.91 28.69
CA VAL A 230 23.18 4.49 29.72
C VAL A 230 22.45 3.66 30.76
N GLU A 231 23.10 2.64 31.27
CA GLU A 231 22.62 1.82 32.36
C GLU A 231 23.03 2.45 33.68
N MET A 232 22.08 2.66 34.58
CA MET A 232 22.29 3.15 35.94
C MET A 232 21.71 2.15 36.91
N ARG A 233 22.43 1.91 38.01
CA ARG A 233 22.03 0.95 39.07
C ARG A 233 21.95 1.63 40.41
N SER A 234 20.97 1.26 41.21
CA SER A 234 20.82 1.69 42.59
C SER A 234 20.01 0.69 43.39
N ASP A 235 20.34 0.57 44.66
CA ASP A 235 19.55 -0.23 45.59
C ASP A 235 18.49 0.68 46.25
N LEU A 236 17.24 0.35 46.02
CA LEU A 236 16.11 1.11 46.51
C LEU A 236 15.29 0.29 47.51
N PRO A 237 14.70 0.92 48.53
CA PRO A 237 13.75 0.24 49.39
C PRO A 237 12.46 -0.07 48.64
N VAL A 238 11.88 -1.22 48.94
CA VAL A 238 10.54 -1.58 48.44
C VAL A 238 9.50 -1.17 49.48
N THR A 239 8.55 -0.34 49.02
CA THR A 239 7.47 0.12 49.90
C THR A 239 6.16 -0.61 49.58
N VAL A 240 5.23 -0.59 50.53
CA VAL A 240 3.90 -1.23 50.34
C VAL A 240 2.84 -0.16 50.30
N GLN A 241 1.94 -0.27 49.32
CA GLN A 241 0.81 0.63 49.19
C GLN A 241 -0.52 -0.08 49.40
N GLY A 242 -1.51 0.68 49.90
CA GLY A 242 -2.88 0.21 50.00
C GLY A 242 -3.13 -0.80 51.13
N ALA A 243 -2.21 -0.94 52.09
CA ALA A 243 -2.45 -1.80 53.25
C ALA A 243 -3.60 -1.22 54.10
N PRO A 244 -4.55 -2.06 54.56
CA PRO A 244 -5.60 -1.64 55.51
C PRO A 244 -5.02 -1.17 56.83
N ALA A 245 -5.77 -0.30 57.55
CA ALA A 245 -5.36 0.18 58.85
C ALA A 245 -5.15 -0.99 59.84
N GLY A 246 -3.97 -1.01 60.49
CA GLY A 246 -3.60 -2.06 61.44
C GLY A 246 -2.98 -3.31 60.86
N ARG A 247 -2.75 -3.37 59.52
CA ARG A 247 -2.04 -4.48 58.91
C ARG A 247 -0.73 -3.98 58.29
N HIS A 248 0.34 -4.70 58.53
CA HIS A 248 1.66 -4.41 58.00
C HIS A 248 2.15 -5.55 57.11
N LEU A 249 2.64 -5.24 55.95
CA LEU A 249 3.24 -6.21 55.05
C LEU A 249 4.77 -6.06 55.11
N GLN A 250 5.47 -7.10 55.53
CA GLN A 250 6.92 -7.19 55.43
C GLN A 250 7.32 -7.79 54.11
N VAL A 251 8.28 -7.16 53.43
CA VAL A 251 8.76 -7.54 52.12
C VAL A 251 10.19 -8.05 52.24
N PHE A 252 10.47 -9.21 51.64
CA PHE A 252 11.80 -9.85 51.64
C PHE A 252 12.25 -10.12 50.19
N PRO A 253 13.46 -9.61 49.82
CA PRO A 253 14.27 -8.65 50.55
C PRO A 253 13.62 -7.26 50.63
N SER A 254 13.97 -6.46 51.63
CA SER A 254 13.44 -5.11 51.84
C SER A 254 13.99 -4.04 50.88
N LYS A 255 15.03 -4.41 50.12
CA LYS A 255 15.65 -3.59 49.08
C LYS A 255 15.76 -4.39 47.78
N ALA A 256 15.66 -3.69 46.68
CA ALA A 256 15.84 -4.24 45.34
C ALA A 256 16.91 -3.45 44.60
N THR A 257 17.73 -4.14 43.83
CA THR A 257 18.62 -3.49 42.86
C THR A 257 17.79 -3.11 41.64
N VAL A 258 17.68 -1.83 41.38
CA VAL A 258 16.97 -1.30 40.22
C VAL A 258 18.01 -0.90 39.17
N ILE A 259 17.79 -1.41 37.96
CA ILE A 259 18.59 -1.11 36.78
C ILE A 259 17.72 -0.29 35.85
N LEU A 260 18.15 0.94 35.56
CA LEU A 260 17.43 1.85 34.66
C LEU A 260 18.22 2.08 33.40
N HIS A 261 17.56 1.97 32.25
CA HIS A 261 18.06 2.43 30.95
C HIS A 261 17.60 3.86 30.72
N CYS A 262 18.51 4.82 30.82
CA CYS A 262 18.20 6.24 30.72
C CYS A 262 18.73 6.85 29.44
N THR A 263 17.98 7.75 28.84
CA THR A 263 18.44 8.49 27.62
C THR A 263 19.71 9.26 27.93
N PHE A 264 20.68 9.19 27.02
CA PHE A 264 21.90 10.01 27.11
C PHE A 264 21.73 11.33 26.35
N PRO A 265 22.18 12.48 26.93
CA PRO A 265 22.75 12.66 28.25
C PRO A 265 21.72 12.66 29.40
N VAL A 266 22.10 12.14 30.55
CA VAL A 266 21.22 12.13 31.73
C VAL A 266 21.19 13.53 32.36
N ALA A 267 20.04 14.19 32.31
CA ALA A 267 19.91 15.57 32.81
C ALA A 267 19.78 15.66 34.34
N ARG A 268 19.16 14.67 34.98
CA ARG A 268 18.94 14.57 36.44
C ARG A 268 19.06 13.11 36.85
N ASN A 269 19.45 12.87 38.12
CA ASN A 269 19.46 11.50 38.64
C ASN A 269 18.01 10.93 38.67
N PRO A 270 17.71 9.87 37.89
CA PRO A 270 16.35 9.34 37.82
C PRO A 270 15.89 8.68 39.13
N PHE A 271 16.85 8.22 39.97
CA PHE A 271 16.54 7.58 41.23
C PHE A 271 15.98 8.54 42.30
N ASP A 272 16.16 9.86 42.16
CA ASP A 272 15.62 10.85 43.07
C ASP A 272 14.06 10.87 43.08
N SER A 273 13.45 10.38 42.01
CA SER A 273 11.98 10.33 41.83
C SER A 273 11.45 8.94 41.50
N PHE A 274 12.29 7.92 41.57
CA PHE A 274 11.90 6.54 41.32
C PHE A 274 11.55 5.84 42.62
N GLU A 275 10.27 5.52 42.81
CA GLU A 275 9.77 4.77 43.94
C GLU A 275 9.30 3.38 43.49
N LEU A 276 9.64 2.35 44.29
CA LEU A 276 9.30 0.97 44.02
C LEU A 276 8.28 0.47 45.03
N ASP A 277 7.10 0.10 44.56
CA ASP A 277 5.98 -0.28 45.40
C ASP A 277 5.43 -1.67 45.11
N ILE A 278 4.90 -2.31 46.14
CA ILE A 278 4.05 -3.48 46.03
C ILE A 278 2.64 -3.06 46.46
N ASP A 279 1.62 -3.33 45.64
CA ASP A 279 0.22 -3.11 45.97
C ASP A 279 -0.26 -4.26 46.92
N TYR A 280 -0.84 -3.89 48.07
CA TYR A 280 -1.39 -4.88 48.99
C TYR A 280 -2.48 -5.74 48.34
N LYS A 281 -3.17 -5.24 47.33
CA LYS A 281 -4.16 -6.04 46.57
C LYS A 281 -3.53 -7.21 45.84
N ASP A 282 -2.32 -7.01 45.26
CA ASP A 282 -1.56 -8.06 44.59
C ASP A 282 -1.19 -9.15 45.60
N PHE A 283 -0.80 -8.77 46.83
CA PHE A 283 -0.57 -9.73 47.92
C PHE A 283 -1.83 -10.46 48.34
N ALA A 284 -2.93 -9.74 48.55
CA ALA A 284 -4.20 -10.34 48.98
C ALA A 284 -4.78 -11.33 47.94
N SER A 285 -4.47 -11.16 46.69
CA SER A 285 -4.83 -12.08 45.60
C SER A 285 -3.82 -13.20 45.39
N SER A 286 -2.63 -13.12 45.95
CA SER A 286 -1.55 -14.10 45.77
C SER A 286 -1.72 -15.28 46.73
N LEU A 287 -1.87 -16.48 46.21
CA LEU A 287 -1.93 -17.72 46.99
C LEU A 287 -0.59 -18.12 47.61
N SER A 288 0.52 -17.60 47.12
CA SER A 288 1.87 -17.95 47.51
C SER A 288 2.57 -16.90 48.38
N GLY A 289 1.95 -15.75 48.62
CA GLY A 289 2.60 -14.62 49.28
C GLY A 289 3.70 -13.95 48.48
N ARG A 290 3.80 -14.31 47.20
CA ARG A 290 4.81 -13.73 46.29
C ARG A 290 4.24 -12.56 45.50
N CYS A 291 4.98 -11.47 45.46
CA CYS A 291 4.55 -10.21 44.82
C CYS A 291 5.66 -9.69 43.88
N VAL A 292 5.24 -8.91 42.90
CA VAL A 292 6.14 -8.19 41.99
C VAL A 292 6.10 -6.71 42.34
N ALA A 293 7.28 -6.14 42.61
CA ALA A 293 7.39 -4.70 42.84
C ALA A 293 7.35 -3.96 41.51
N ARG A 294 6.57 -2.88 41.45
CA ARG A 294 6.42 -2.01 40.27
C ARG A 294 6.76 -0.57 40.60
N PRO A 295 7.28 0.18 39.62
CA PRO A 295 7.50 1.61 39.82
C PRO A 295 6.16 2.32 39.89
N ARG A 296 6.02 3.23 40.87
CA ARG A 296 4.84 4.10 41.00
C ARG A 296 4.67 4.99 39.79
N GLN A 297 5.78 5.54 39.29
CA GLN A 297 5.85 6.35 38.09
C GLN A 297 7.24 6.23 37.49
N LEU A 298 7.27 6.13 36.15
CA LEU A 298 8.56 6.18 35.44
C LEU A 298 9.00 7.63 35.28
N PRO A 299 10.21 7.98 35.78
CA PRO A 299 10.78 9.31 35.59
C PRO A 299 11.00 9.64 34.12
N ARG A 300 10.93 10.92 33.77
CA ARG A 300 11.25 11.36 32.41
C ARG A 300 12.68 10.98 32.04
N GLY A 301 12.86 10.42 30.85
CA GLY A 301 14.16 9.98 30.35
C GLY A 301 14.53 8.55 30.68
N VAL A 302 13.74 7.84 31.49
CA VAL A 302 13.87 6.39 31.66
C VAL A 302 13.13 5.70 30.51
N LEU A 303 13.84 4.88 29.75
CA LEU A 303 13.32 4.14 28.60
C LEU A 303 12.80 2.76 28.99
N ASP A 304 13.55 2.11 29.89
CA ASP A 304 13.24 0.77 30.38
C ASP A 304 13.81 0.59 31.78
N TYR A 305 13.26 -0.36 32.54
CA TYR A 305 13.73 -0.69 33.86
C TYR A 305 13.71 -2.19 34.13
N ARG A 306 14.60 -2.62 35.00
CA ARG A 306 14.66 -4.00 35.51
C ARG A 306 14.86 -3.96 37.03
N VAL A 307 14.15 -4.85 37.74
CA VAL A 307 14.22 -4.99 39.18
C VAL A 307 14.76 -6.36 39.53
N GLU A 308 15.75 -6.39 40.41
CA GLU A 308 16.38 -7.64 40.90
C GLU A 308 16.30 -7.70 42.44
N PRO A 309 15.67 -8.70 43.03
CA PRO A 309 14.97 -9.84 42.40
C PRO A 309 13.65 -9.42 41.75
N ALA A 310 13.20 -10.20 40.76
CA ALA A 310 11.96 -9.92 40.06
C ALA A 310 10.71 -10.22 40.90
N VAL A 311 10.84 -11.03 41.94
CA VAL A 311 9.74 -11.48 42.83
C VAL A 311 10.19 -11.34 44.27
N PHE A 312 9.29 -10.88 45.12
CA PHE A 312 9.48 -10.65 46.56
C PHE A 312 8.57 -11.56 47.36
N ASP A 313 9.11 -12.10 48.44
CA ASP A 313 8.28 -12.83 49.40
C ASP A 313 7.69 -11.82 50.40
N CYS A 314 6.38 -11.85 50.59
CA CYS A 314 5.64 -10.92 51.42
C CYS A 314 4.96 -11.69 52.57
N ILE A 315 5.07 -11.16 53.77
CA ILE A 315 4.47 -11.74 54.97
C ILE A 315 3.66 -10.65 55.67
N GLU A 316 2.41 -10.97 55.97
CA GLU A 316 1.55 -10.07 56.74
C GLU A 316 1.89 -10.25 58.24
N THR A 317 2.09 -9.11 58.92
CA THR A 317 2.30 -9.03 60.36
C THR A 317 1.25 -8.15 60.96
N ASP A 318 0.65 -8.61 62.07
CA ASP A 318 -0.33 -7.87 62.86
C ASP A 318 0.32 -6.66 63.57
#